data_78a7943e7aedf1974853f56a4d33ee9b
#
_entry.id   78a7943e7aedf1974853f56a4d33ee9b
#
_cell.length_a   1.000
_cell.length_b   1.000
_cell.length_c   1.000
_cell.angle_alpha   90.00
_cell.angle_beta   90.00
_cell.angle_gamma   90.00
#
_symmetry.space_group_name_H-M   'P 1'
#
loop_
_entity.id
_entity.type
_entity.pdbx_description
1 polymer ?
#
loop_
_entity_poly.entity_id
_entity_poly.type
_entity_poly.pdbx_seq_one_letter_code
_entity_poly.pdbx_strand_id
1 'polypeptide(L)'
;EADVPYEDQVLLHMFPERLSMPEFHPRVWYFDLEWDVNTDATTVMAVDDTHAEHPVVFAWSQESEGQNGVTIDFIDREGGYERRMYGSEGEMHDAFLDHLDECDPDILIAHAIAWADLPHLIRRLTEPDRLSPVGNVIRPHVKNGYKETAQPITGRLILDTAAKGSTGSGIESLWIKSGRGNLPNRKLQTIAEELKLSGKIQQDEDGNKLDVRTWWYTHFDLFVDYCLVDTTELRKICEMINFVPFFTTVQRFCGVQMKSTHRVTN
;
A
#
# COMPACT_ATOMS: atom_id res chain seq x y z
N GLU A 1 -22.23 -20.11 -16.81
CA GLU A 1 -22.90 -19.03 -16.01
C GLU A 1 -22.88 -19.30 -14.51
N ALA A 2 -22.87 -20.56 -14.06
CA ALA A 2 -22.86 -20.91 -12.62
C ALA A 2 -21.57 -20.51 -11.85
N ASP A 3 -20.47 -20.31 -12.56
CA ASP A 3 -19.14 -20.02 -11.98
C ASP A 3 -18.82 -18.51 -11.96
N VAL A 4 -19.71 -17.65 -12.49
CA VAL A 4 -19.51 -16.20 -12.47
C VAL A 4 -20.17 -15.63 -11.22
N PRO A 5 -19.43 -14.87 -10.38
CA PRO A 5 -20.01 -14.20 -9.21
C PRO A 5 -21.21 -13.34 -9.57
N TYR A 6 -22.20 -13.27 -8.67
CA TYR A 6 -23.46 -12.55 -8.94
C TYR A 6 -23.20 -11.08 -9.31
N GLU A 7 -22.28 -10.42 -8.63
CA GLU A 7 -21.91 -9.02 -8.89
C GLU A 7 -21.35 -8.83 -10.30
N ASP A 8 -20.56 -9.78 -10.78
CA ASP A 8 -20.03 -9.76 -12.15
C ASP A 8 -21.13 -10.03 -13.19
N GLN A 9 -22.13 -10.88 -12.84
CA GLN A 9 -23.32 -11.09 -13.70
C GLN A 9 -24.14 -9.81 -13.83
N VAL A 10 -24.30 -9.04 -12.73
CA VAL A 10 -24.99 -7.75 -12.75
C VAL A 10 -24.25 -6.77 -13.67
N LEU A 11 -22.93 -6.67 -13.57
CA LEU A 11 -22.12 -5.81 -14.44
C LEU A 11 -22.25 -6.20 -15.92
N LEU A 12 -22.21 -7.49 -16.21
CA LEU A 12 -22.39 -8.01 -17.59
C LEU A 12 -23.78 -7.71 -18.14
N HIS A 13 -24.79 -7.71 -17.29
CA HIS A 13 -26.15 -7.39 -17.67
C HIS A 13 -26.36 -5.88 -17.91
N MET A 14 -25.78 -5.05 -17.04
CA MET A 14 -25.89 -3.59 -17.16
C MET A 14 -25.07 -3.01 -18.32
N PHE A 15 -23.92 -3.65 -18.61
CA PHE A 15 -23.02 -3.22 -19.69
C PHE A 15 -22.77 -4.37 -20.69
N PRO A 16 -23.79 -4.73 -21.50
CA PRO A 16 -23.66 -5.81 -22.46
C PRO A 16 -22.57 -5.51 -23.53
N GLU A 17 -22.38 -4.24 -23.86
CA GLU A 17 -21.24 -3.78 -24.65
C GLU A 17 -20.14 -3.32 -23.70
N ARG A 18 -19.25 -4.24 -23.30
CA ARG A 18 -18.22 -4.04 -22.26
C ARG A 18 -17.33 -2.82 -22.49
N LEU A 19 -17.07 -2.48 -23.74
CA LEU A 19 -16.30 -1.30 -24.12
C LEU A 19 -17.06 0.03 -23.87
N SER A 20 -18.38 -0.03 -23.62
CA SER A 20 -19.17 1.14 -23.24
C SER A 20 -19.10 1.50 -21.76
N MET A 21 -18.42 0.68 -20.93
CA MET A 21 -18.19 1.05 -19.54
C MET A 21 -17.38 2.36 -19.47
N PRO A 22 -17.78 3.31 -18.63
CA PRO A 22 -17.01 4.54 -18.40
C PRO A 22 -15.56 4.24 -18.06
N GLU A 23 -14.67 5.10 -18.50
CA GLU A 23 -13.30 5.03 -18.04
C GLU A 23 -13.25 5.34 -16.55
N PHE A 24 -12.61 4.46 -15.79
CA PHE A 24 -12.46 4.60 -14.34
C PHE A 24 -11.05 5.08 -14.03
N HIS A 25 -10.97 6.24 -13.39
CA HIS A 25 -9.73 6.84 -12.91
C HIS A 25 -9.73 6.76 -11.38
N PRO A 26 -9.28 5.64 -10.79
CA PRO A 26 -9.33 5.48 -9.36
C PRO A 26 -8.35 6.41 -8.66
N ARG A 27 -8.72 6.89 -7.48
CA ARG A 27 -7.77 7.47 -6.54
C ARG A 27 -6.98 6.33 -5.89
N VAL A 28 -5.68 6.34 -6.05
CA VAL A 28 -4.79 5.28 -5.57
C VAL A 28 -3.88 5.81 -4.49
N TRP A 29 -3.83 5.12 -3.37
CA TRP A 29 -2.82 5.29 -2.34
C TRP A 29 -1.78 4.19 -2.44
N TYR A 30 -0.54 4.59 -2.65
CA TYR A 30 0.62 3.76 -2.37
C TYR A 30 1.02 4.04 -0.94
N PHE A 31 1.19 3.02 -0.13
CA PHE A 31 1.57 3.24 1.24
C PHE A 31 2.52 2.16 1.76
N ASP A 32 3.25 2.52 2.79
CA ASP A 32 4.13 1.65 3.54
C ASP A 32 4.04 2.04 5.00
N LEU A 33 4.33 1.12 5.91
CA LEU A 33 4.39 1.40 7.32
C LEU A 33 5.54 0.67 7.99
N GLU A 34 6.12 1.33 8.97
CA GLU A 34 7.20 0.80 9.77
C GLU A 34 6.78 0.71 11.23
N TRP A 35 7.24 -0.32 11.92
CA TRP A 35 6.95 -0.51 13.33
C TRP A 35 8.18 -0.93 14.12
N ASP A 36 8.23 -0.55 15.39
CA ASP A 36 9.26 -1.00 16.30
C ASP A 36 9.09 -2.48 16.66
N VAL A 37 10.07 -3.30 16.32
CA VAL A 37 10.02 -4.75 16.53
C VAL A 37 10.02 -5.15 18.02
N ASN A 38 10.40 -4.25 18.94
CA ASN A 38 10.47 -4.54 20.37
C ASN A 38 9.13 -4.28 21.06
N THR A 39 8.44 -3.20 20.66
CA THR A 39 7.17 -2.76 21.26
C THR A 39 5.96 -3.10 20.40
N ASP A 40 6.18 -3.53 19.15
CA ASP A 40 5.12 -3.74 18.15
C ASP A 40 4.33 -2.45 17.83
N ALA A 41 4.86 -1.28 18.18
CA ALA A 41 4.22 0.00 17.92
C ALA A 41 4.46 0.48 16.49
N THR A 42 3.42 0.92 15.79
CA THR A 42 3.56 1.61 14.49
C THR A 42 4.25 2.94 14.71
N THR A 43 5.29 3.24 13.97
CA THR A 43 6.14 4.41 14.20
C THR A 43 6.13 5.42 13.07
N VAL A 44 6.01 4.94 11.83
CA VAL A 44 5.95 5.76 10.62
C VAL A 44 4.94 5.14 9.65
N MET A 45 4.16 5.97 9.00
CA MET A 45 3.29 5.59 7.87
C MET A 45 3.46 6.61 6.76
N ALA A 46 3.85 6.17 5.57
CA ALA A 46 3.98 7.01 4.40
C ALA A 46 2.87 6.73 3.39
N VAL A 47 2.31 7.78 2.81
CA VAL A 47 1.24 7.72 1.80
C VAL A 47 1.64 8.58 0.61
N ASP A 48 1.64 7.99 -0.58
CA ASP A 48 1.77 8.68 -1.86
C ASP A 48 0.44 8.55 -2.62
N ASP A 49 -0.33 9.62 -2.63
CA ASP A 49 -1.66 9.70 -3.20
C ASP A 49 -1.58 10.22 -4.65
N THR A 50 -2.22 9.53 -5.58
CA THR A 50 -2.24 9.93 -6.99
C THR A 50 -2.93 11.28 -7.26
N HIS A 51 -3.71 11.79 -6.31
CA HIS A 51 -4.40 13.08 -6.40
C HIS A 51 -3.72 14.20 -5.58
N ALA A 52 -2.68 13.88 -4.83
CA ALA A 52 -1.88 14.87 -4.09
C ALA A 52 -0.63 15.29 -4.88
N GLU A 53 -0.16 16.50 -4.62
CA GLU A 53 1.08 17.03 -5.22
C GLU A 53 2.31 16.36 -4.60
N HIS A 54 2.25 16.08 -3.30
CA HIS A 54 3.36 15.50 -2.54
C HIS A 54 2.87 14.37 -1.64
N PRO A 55 3.74 13.38 -1.34
CA PRO A 55 3.47 12.37 -0.32
C PRO A 55 3.30 12.98 1.07
N VAL A 56 2.60 12.27 1.94
CA VAL A 56 2.43 12.63 3.36
C VAL A 56 3.01 11.52 4.22
N VAL A 57 3.78 11.89 5.23
CA VAL A 57 4.33 10.98 6.23
C VAL A 57 3.76 11.31 7.60
N PHE A 58 3.13 10.34 8.22
CA PHE A 58 2.65 10.37 9.60
C PHE A 58 3.68 9.67 10.47
N ALA A 59 4.16 10.31 11.51
CA ALA A 59 5.19 9.73 12.36
C ALA A 59 5.08 10.20 13.81
N TRP A 60 5.63 9.42 14.72
CA TRP A 60 5.91 9.80 16.09
C TRP A 60 7.27 9.23 16.51
N SER A 61 7.91 9.86 17.47
CA SER A 61 9.22 9.45 17.97
C SER A 61 9.26 9.53 19.48
N GLN A 62 10.30 8.97 20.11
CA GLN A 62 10.52 9.12 21.54
C GLN A 62 10.69 10.57 21.97
N GLU A 63 11.25 11.42 21.09
CA GLU A 63 11.43 12.85 21.36
C GLU A 63 10.10 13.62 21.30
N SER A 64 9.14 13.15 20.48
CA SER A 64 7.80 13.73 20.39
C SER A 64 6.82 13.14 21.43
N GLU A 65 7.20 12.08 22.15
CA GLU A 65 6.33 11.39 23.09
C GLU A 65 5.81 12.34 24.18
N GLY A 66 4.48 12.37 24.30
CA GLY A 66 3.79 13.25 25.28
C GLY A 66 3.74 14.72 24.90
N GLN A 67 4.22 15.13 23.74
CA GLN A 67 3.98 16.48 23.21
C GLN A 67 2.51 16.59 22.78
N ASN A 68 1.87 17.70 23.12
CA ASN A 68 0.51 17.97 22.68
C ASN A 68 0.51 18.62 21.30
N GLY A 69 -0.32 18.10 20.41
CA GLY A 69 -0.54 18.66 19.08
C GLY A 69 0.33 18.04 17.99
N VAL A 70 0.11 18.48 16.77
CA VAL A 70 0.84 18.02 15.58
C VAL A 70 1.82 19.10 15.12
N THR A 71 3.04 18.69 14.76
CA THR A 71 3.97 19.53 14.01
C THR A 71 3.93 19.12 12.55
N ILE A 72 3.69 20.08 11.64
CA ILE A 72 3.63 19.85 10.20
C ILE A 72 4.77 20.61 9.55
N ASP A 73 5.65 19.89 8.89
CA ASP A 73 6.81 20.43 8.18
C ASP A 73 6.79 19.96 6.71
N PHE A 74 7.16 20.83 5.78
CA PHE A 74 7.49 20.41 4.43
C PHE A 74 9.00 20.14 4.35
N ILE A 75 9.36 18.93 3.95
CA ILE A 75 10.74 18.47 3.83
C ILE A 75 11.12 18.45 2.36
N ASP A 76 12.06 19.31 1.96
CA ASP A 76 12.53 19.46 0.57
C ASP A 76 13.71 18.50 0.29
N ARG A 77 13.45 17.21 0.41
CA ARG A 77 14.35 16.12 0.01
C ARG A 77 13.52 14.96 -0.49
N GLU A 78 14.11 13.99 -1.17
CA GLU A 78 13.41 12.83 -1.77
C GLU A 78 12.21 13.21 -2.67
N GLY A 79 12.27 14.38 -3.31
CA GLY A 79 11.20 14.90 -4.17
C GLY A 79 10.17 15.78 -3.46
N GLY A 80 10.37 16.06 -2.19
CA GLY A 80 9.47 16.86 -1.34
C GLY A 80 8.32 16.05 -0.75
N TYR A 81 8.07 16.22 0.55
CA TYR A 81 6.95 15.57 1.23
C TYR A 81 6.49 16.36 2.46
N GLU A 82 5.24 16.18 2.85
CA GLU A 82 4.70 16.71 4.08
C GLU A 82 4.94 15.72 5.23
N ARG A 83 5.61 16.13 6.30
CA ARG A 83 5.82 15.34 7.51
C ARG A 83 4.92 15.86 8.63
N ARG A 84 4.13 14.97 9.20
CA ARG A 84 3.24 15.23 10.34
C ARG A 84 3.73 14.44 11.56
N MET A 85 4.25 15.15 12.57
CA MET A 85 4.77 14.57 13.79
C MET A 85 3.73 14.63 14.91
N TYR A 86 3.52 13.53 15.59
CA TYR A 86 2.53 13.35 16.66
C TYR A 86 3.19 12.99 17.99
N GLY A 87 2.48 13.20 19.09
CA GLY A 87 2.96 12.89 20.44
C GLY A 87 2.78 11.42 20.83
N SER A 88 2.06 10.63 20.04
CA SER A 88 1.83 9.21 20.33
C SER A 88 1.41 8.43 19.07
N GLU A 89 1.55 7.10 19.15
CA GLU A 89 1.01 6.20 18.14
C GLU A 89 -0.50 6.39 17.92
N GLY A 90 -1.27 6.55 19.01
CA GLY A 90 -2.72 6.72 18.94
C GLY A 90 -3.11 7.98 18.18
N GLU A 91 -2.51 9.13 18.49
CA GLU A 91 -2.77 10.38 17.76
C GLU A 91 -2.38 10.29 16.28
N MET A 92 -1.27 9.63 15.99
CA MET A 92 -0.85 9.36 14.61
C MET A 92 -1.86 8.50 13.86
N HIS A 93 -2.36 7.44 14.50
CA HIS A 93 -3.37 6.56 13.92
C HIS A 93 -4.69 7.26 13.64
N ASP A 94 -5.16 8.09 14.59
CA ASP A 94 -6.41 8.85 14.43
C ASP A 94 -6.28 9.82 13.26
N ALA A 95 -5.16 10.54 13.18
CA ALA A 95 -4.90 11.47 12.09
C ALA A 95 -4.74 10.77 10.72
N PHE A 96 -4.15 9.57 10.69
CA PHE A 96 -4.11 8.75 9.47
C PHE A 96 -5.51 8.33 9.02
N LEU A 97 -6.38 7.91 9.95
CA LEU A 97 -7.77 7.56 9.65
C LEU A 97 -8.58 8.77 9.20
N ASP A 98 -8.39 9.95 9.82
CA ASP A 98 -9.03 11.20 9.38
C ASP A 98 -8.61 11.55 7.94
N HIS A 99 -7.33 11.40 7.62
CA HIS A 99 -6.83 11.62 6.26
C HIS A 99 -7.36 10.58 5.26
N LEU A 100 -7.49 9.33 5.67
CA LEU A 100 -8.10 8.28 4.87
C LEU A 100 -9.58 8.56 4.57
N ASP A 101 -10.33 9.03 5.57
CA ASP A 101 -11.75 9.39 5.41
C ASP A 101 -11.90 10.61 4.48
N GLU A 102 -11.03 11.62 4.61
CA GLU A 102 -11.04 12.81 3.76
C GLU A 102 -10.68 12.51 2.32
N CYS A 103 -9.66 11.71 2.11
CA CYS A 103 -9.18 11.37 0.77
C CYS A 103 -10.03 10.32 0.07
N ASP A 104 -10.60 9.39 0.82
CA ASP A 104 -11.43 8.27 0.35
C ASP A 104 -10.87 7.53 -0.87
N PRO A 105 -9.66 6.93 -0.79
CA PRO A 105 -9.05 6.25 -1.93
C PRO A 105 -9.81 4.99 -2.32
N ASP A 106 -9.92 4.76 -3.64
CA ASP A 106 -10.54 3.55 -4.20
C ASP A 106 -9.64 2.31 -4.04
N ILE A 107 -8.32 2.52 -4.16
CA ILE A 107 -7.32 1.45 -4.18
C ILE A 107 -6.21 1.75 -3.19
N LEU A 108 -5.87 0.75 -2.38
CA LEU A 108 -4.68 0.75 -1.51
C LEU A 108 -3.66 -0.24 -2.07
N ILE A 109 -2.44 0.22 -2.29
CA ILE A 109 -1.33 -0.58 -2.81
C ILE A 109 -0.15 -0.49 -1.85
N ALA A 110 0.36 -1.65 -1.42
CA ALA A 110 1.66 -1.73 -0.75
C ALA A 110 2.38 -3.03 -1.12
N HIS A 111 3.63 -3.12 -0.72
CA HIS A 111 4.44 -4.32 -0.95
C HIS A 111 4.33 -5.25 0.25
N ALA A 112 3.61 -6.37 0.10
CA ALA A 112 3.25 -7.28 1.18
C ALA A 112 2.06 -6.84 2.07
N ILE A 113 1.24 -5.94 1.59
CA ILE A 113 0.10 -5.34 2.29
C ILE A 113 -0.84 -6.37 2.93
N ALA A 114 -1.11 -7.48 2.26
CA ALA A 114 -2.09 -8.46 2.69
C ALA A 114 -1.62 -9.29 3.89
N TRP A 115 -0.32 -9.45 4.08
CA TRP A 115 0.22 -10.31 5.13
C TRP A 115 1.13 -9.60 6.15
N ALA A 116 1.55 -8.37 5.89
CA ALA A 116 2.35 -7.55 6.79
C ALA A 116 1.58 -6.30 7.25
N ASP A 117 1.42 -5.31 6.41
CA ASP A 117 0.97 -3.96 6.77
C ASP A 117 -0.46 -3.93 7.31
N LEU A 118 -1.43 -4.42 6.54
CA LEU A 118 -2.83 -4.40 6.98
C LEU A 118 -3.11 -5.26 8.21
N PRO A 119 -2.60 -6.50 8.34
CA PRO A 119 -2.76 -7.26 9.57
C PRO A 119 -2.16 -6.56 10.80
N HIS A 120 -1.01 -5.88 10.64
CA HIS A 120 -0.40 -5.07 11.70
C HIS A 120 -1.31 -3.89 12.05
N LEU A 121 -1.67 -3.08 11.07
CA LEU A 121 -2.49 -1.88 11.24
C LEU A 121 -3.86 -2.20 11.85
N ILE A 122 -4.59 -3.19 11.31
CA ILE A 122 -5.91 -3.62 11.84
C ILE A 122 -5.83 -4.05 13.32
N ARG A 123 -4.70 -4.65 13.74
CA ARG A 123 -4.50 -5.05 15.13
C ARG A 123 -4.21 -3.87 16.05
N ARG A 124 -3.51 -2.84 15.54
CA ARG A 124 -3.03 -1.70 16.32
C ARG A 124 -4.04 -0.57 16.42
N LEU A 125 -4.86 -0.36 15.40
CA LEU A 125 -5.88 0.68 15.39
C LEU A 125 -6.93 0.47 16.48
N THR A 126 -7.34 1.55 17.13
CA THR A 126 -8.48 1.58 18.05
C THR A 126 -9.80 1.40 17.31
N GLU A 127 -9.92 2.01 16.13
CA GLU A 127 -11.11 1.97 15.28
C GLU A 127 -10.79 1.39 13.87
N PRO A 128 -10.41 0.10 13.77
CA PRO A 128 -9.99 -0.48 12.49
C PRO A 128 -11.09 -0.49 11.43
N ASP A 129 -12.36 -0.45 11.84
CA ASP A 129 -13.51 -0.45 10.91
C ASP A 129 -13.57 0.84 10.06
N ARG A 130 -12.94 1.93 10.49
CA ARG A 130 -12.76 3.18 9.71
C ARG A 130 -11.86 2.99 8.47
N LEU A 131 -11.06 1.93 8.38
CA LEU A 131 -10.36 1.60 7.14
C LEU A 131 -11.33 1.35 5.98
N SER A 132 -12.57 0.98 6.28
CA SER A 132 -13.62 0.69 5.31
C SER A 132 -14.62 1.85 5.21
N PRO A 133 -14.95 2.35 4.00
CA PRO A 133 -15.97 3.38 3.83
C PRO A 133 -17.38 2.92 4.22
N VAL A 134 -17.57 1.63 4.45
CA VAL A 134 -18.84 1.03 4.90
C VAL A 134 -18.75 0.36 6.27
N GLY A 135 -17.64 0.59 7.01
CA GLY A 135 -17.46 0.09 8.36
C GLY A 135 -17.33 -1.43 8.47
N ASN A 136 -16.80 -2.11 7.46
CA ASN A 136 -16.66 -3.56 7.45
C ASN A 136 -15.24 -4.00 7.12
N VAL A 137 -14.51 -4.43 8.14
CA VAL A 137 -13.13 -4.91 8.05
C VAL A 137 -13.04 -6.34 8.59
N ILE A 138 -12.47 -7.24 7.78
CA ILE A 138 -12.22 -8.62 8.17
C ILE A 138 -10.95 -8.68 9.01
N ARG A 139 -11.11 -8.93 10.30
CA ARG A 139 -9.98 -9.05 11.24
C ARG A 139 -9.22 -10.36 11.04
N PRO A 140 -7.88 -10.33 11.02
CA PRO A 140 -7.09 -11.55 10.89
C PRO A 140 -7.33 -12.50 12.08
N HIS A 141 -7.55 -13.78 11.78
CA HIS A 141 -7.69 -14.80 12.82
C HIS A 141 -6.34 -15.28 13.34
N VAL A 142 -6.07 -15.06 14.62
CA VAL A 142 -4.78 -15.34 15.30
C VAL A 142 -4.45 -16.85 15.42
N LYS A 143 -5.40 -17.75 15.21
CA LYS A 143 -5.23 -19.18 15.57
C LYS A 143 -4.40 -20.05 14.62
N ASN A 144 -4.11 -19.62 13.38
CA ASN A 144 -3.46 -20.47 12.38
C ASN A 144 -2.38 -19.79 11.53
N GLY A 145 -1.71 -18.78 12.06
CA GLY A 145 -0.94 -17.88 11.21
C GLY A 145 -1.90 -17.06 10.33
N TYR A 146 -1.44 -15.97 9.82
CA TYR A 146 -2.23 -15.08 8.99
C TYR A 146 -2.80 -15.85 7.79
N LYS A 147 -4.10 -16.13 7.78
CA LYS A 147 -4.78 -16.44 6.54
C LYS A 147 -4.83 -15.14 5.76
N GLU A 148 -4.08 -15.06 4.68
CA GLU A 148 -4.18 -13.97 3.72
C GLU A 148 -5.65 -13.78 3.32
N THR A 149 -6.26 -12.73 3.82
CA THR A 149 -7.53 -12.27 3.29
C THR A 149 -7.18 -11.26 2.22
N ALA A 150 -7.25 -11.66 0.96
CA ALA A 150 -6.84 -10.81 -0.17
C ALA A 150 -7.56 -9.45 -0.22
N GLN A 151 -8.77 -9.37 0.36
CA GLN A 151 -9.58 -8.15 0.41
C GLN A 151 -10.18 -7.99 1.82
N PRO A 152 -9.38 -7.57 2.82
CA PRO A 152 -9.86 -7.46 4.20
C PRO A 152 -10.76 -6.24 4.43
N ILE A 153 -10.71 -5.23 3.56
CA ILE A 153 -11.45 -3.97 3.68
C ILE A 153 -12.56 -3.93 2.64
N THR A 154 -13.81 -3.90 3.09
CA THR A 154 -14.94 -3.77 2.17
C THR A 154 -15.03 -2.33 1.66
N GLY A 155 -15.26 -2.16 0.36
CA GLY A 155 -15.42 -0.86 -0.29
C GLY A 155 -14.13 -0.25 -0.84
N ARG A 156 -12.95 -0.78 -0.51
CA ARG A 156 -11.67 -0.43 -1.10
C ARG A 156 -11.02 -1.66 -1.73
N LEU A 157 -10.35 -1.48 -2.85
CA LEU A 157 -9.56 -2.54 -3.47
C LEU A 157 -8.17 -2.59 -2.88
N ILE A 158 -7.74 -3.77 -2.46
CA ILE A 158 -6.38 -4.00 -1.96
C ILE A 158 -5.57 -4.70 -3.04
N LEU A 159 -4.45 -4.12 -3.44
CA LEU A 159 -3.51 -4.71 -4.39
C LEU A 159 -2.16 -4.94 -3.72
N ASP A 160 -1.84 -6.20 -3.50
CA ASP A 160 -0.54 -6.62 -2.94
C ASP A 160 0.46 -6.87 -4.04
N THR A 161 1.46 -6.00 -4.16
CA THR A 161 2.48 -6.13 -5.20
C THR A 161 3.44 -7.30 -4.99
N ALA A 162 3.54 -7.83 -3.76
CA ALA A 162 4.32 -9.02 -3.43
C ALA A 162 3.53 -10.33 -3.56
N ALA A 163 2.24 -10.28 -3.91
CA ALA A 163 1.38 -11.47 -4.00
C ALA A 163 1.91 -12.51 -5.00
N LYS A 164 1.77 -13.78 -4.62
CA LYS A 164 2.28 -14.92 -5.40
C LYS A 164 1.35 -15.35 -6.52
N GLY A 165 1.96 -15.66 -7.68
CA GLY A 165 1.48 -16.63 -8.68
C GLY A 165 0.07 -16.38 -9.21
N SER A 166 -0.60 -17.47 -9.56
CA SER A 166 -1.89 -17.48 -10.25
C SER A 166 -3.07 -16.90 -9.43
N THR A 167 -2.94 -16.78 -8.12
CA THR A 167 -3.96 -16.19 -7.26
C THR A 167 -3.67 -14.73 -6.94
N GLY A 168 -2.52 -14.21 -7.41
CA GLY A 168 -2.01 -12.93 -7.00
C GLY A 168 -2.16 -11.85 -8.06
N SER A 169 -2.55 -10.68 -7.59
CA SER A 169 -2.43 -9.42 -8.30
C SER A 169 -1.01 -8.84 -8.24
N GLY A 170 0.01 -9.67 -7.92
CA GLY A 170 1.36 -9.21 -7.70
C GLY A 170 2.12 -8.83 -8.97
N ILE A 171 3.19 -8.06 -8.79
CA ILE A 171 4.07 -7.59 -9.88
C ILE A 171 4.67 -8.75 -10.66
N GLU A 172 5.09 -9.84 -10.00
CA GLU A 172 5.70 -11.01 -10.66
C GLU A 172 4.83 -11.57 -11.78
N SER A 173 3.52 -11.70 -11.52
CA SER A 173 2.59 -12.21 -12.54
C SER A 173 2.53 -11.31 -13.78
N LEU A 174 2.43 -10.00 -13.55
CA LEU A 174 2.39 -9.02 -14.64
C LEU A 174 3.72 -8.93 -15.37
N TRP A 175 4.84 -9.03 -14.65
CA TRP A 175 6.19 -9.04 -15.18
C TRP A 175 6.41 -10.16 -16.19
N ILE A 176 6.05 -11.38 -15.79
CA ILE A 176 6.15 -12.57 -16.66
C ILE A 176 5.24 -12.42 -17.89
N LYS A 177 3.98 -12.00 -17.69
CA LYS A 177 3.00 -11.82 -18.77
C LYS A 177 3.40 -10.71 -19.77
N SER A 178 4.17 -9.72 -19.34
CA SER A 178 4.71 -8.67 -20.21
C SER A 178 5.95 -9.12 -21.02
N GLY A 179 6.36 -10.40 -20.92
CA GLY A 179 7.50 -10.95 -21.65
C GLY A 179 8.88 -10.59 -21.08
N ARG A 180 8.94 -10.06 -19.86
CA ARG A 180 10.20 -9.66 -19.19
C ARG A 180 10.99 -10.84 -18.59
N GLY A 181 10.44 -12.06 -18.62
CA GLY A 181 11.04 -13.24 -18.01
C GLY A 181 10.70 -13.40 -16.53
N ASN A 182 11.53 -14.12 -15.79
CA ASN A 182 11.34 -14.36 -14.37
C ASN A 182 12.12 -13.34 -13.54
N LEU A 183 11.52 -12.83 -12.47
CA LEU A 183 12.25 -12.07 -11.45
C LEU A 183 13.13 -13.02 -10.61
N PRO A 184 14.36 -12.59 -10.21
CA PRO A 184 15.22 -13.37 -9.30
C PRO A 184 14.54 -13.66 -7.96
N ASN A 185 13.79 -12.69 -7.45
CA ASN A 185 12.91 -12.78 -6.28
C ASN A 185 11.87 -11.66 -6.34
N ARG A 186 10.97 -11.61 -5.35
CA ARG A 186 9.87 -10.64 -5.30
C ARG A 186 10.11 -9.48 -4.34
N LYS A 187 11.34 -9.24 -3.90
CA LYS A 187 11.65 -8.10 -3.05
C LYS A 187 11.51 -6.80 -3.84
N LEU A 188 10.96 -5.76 -3.22
CA LEU A 188 10.79 -4.46 -3.84
C LEU A 188 12.11 -3.95 -4.43
N GLN A 189 13.20 -4.04 -3.69
CA GLN A 189 14.52 -3.66 -4.15
C GLN A 189 14.96 -4.39 -5.44
N THR A 190 14.74 -5.72 -5.53
CA THR A 190 15.12 -6.47 -6.74
C THR A 190 14.33 -5.99 -7.96
N ILE A 191 13.05 -5.67 -7.78
CA ILE A 191 12.20 -5.14 -8.84
C ILE A 191 12.69 -3.75 -9.26
N ALA A 192 13.04 -2.90 -8.29
CA ALA A 192 13.60 -1.57 -8.52
C ALA A 192 14.92 -1.64 -9.31
N GLU A 193 15.83 -2.52 -8.89
CA GLU A 193 17.13 -2.76 -9.57
C GLU A 193 16.93 -3.20 -11.03
N GLU A 194 16.02 -4.14 -11.30
CA GLU A 194 15.67 -4.59 -12.66
C GLU A 194 15.09 -3.45 -13.52
N LEU A 195 14.41 -2.49 -12.90
CA LEU A 195 13.89 -1.29 -13.56
C LEU A 195 14.88 -0.12 -13.57
N LYS A 196 16.08 -0.29 -13.02
CA LYS A 196 17.14 0.73 -12.91
C LYS A 196 16.70 1.96 -12.10
N LEU A 197 15.89 1.74 -11.08
CA LEU A 197 15.56 2.73 -10.05
C LEU A 197 16.65 2.76 -8.98
N SER A 198 16.67 3.82 -8.17
CA SER A 198 17.73 4.09 -7.18
C SER A 198 17.85 3.06 -6.06
N GLY A 199 16.75 2.37 -5.74
CA GLY A 199 16.72 1.35 -4.68
C GLY A 199 16.70 1.92 -3.27
N LYS A 200 16.59 1.02 -2.30
CA LYS A 200 16.42 1.32 -0.87
C LYS A 200 17.63 2.00 -0.23
N ILE A 201 17.37 2.84 0.74
CA ILE A 201 18.38 3.36 1.68
C ILE A 201 18.92 2.18 2.50
N GLN A 202 20.22 1.89 2.40
CA GLN A 202 20.84 0.76 3.10
C GLN A 202 22.00 1.17 4.00
N GLN A 203 22.46 2.40 3.88
CA GLN A 203 23.65 2.92 4.55
C GLN A 203 23.38 4.32 5.08
N ASP A 204 24.06 4.69 6.16
CA ASP A 204 24.10 6.06 6.63
C ASP A 204 24.98 6.95 5.72
N GLU A 205 25.10 8.23 6.05
CA GLU A 205 25.92 9.21 5.33
C GLU A 205 27.41 8.83 5.33
N ASP A 206 27.84 8.05 6.31
CA ASP A 206 29.22 7.54 6.46
C ASP A 206 29.44 6.22 5.71
N GLY A 207 28.40 5.66 5.06
CA GLY A 207 28.45 4.40 4.31
C GLY A 207 28.38 3.13 5.18
N ASN A 208 28.04 3.26 6.47
CA ASN A 208 27.84 2.10 7.33
C ASN A 208 26.50 1.44 7.04
N LYS A 209 26.49 0.11 6.92
CA LYS A 209 25.26 -0.64 6.80
C LYS A 209 24.47 -0.58 8.11
N LEU A 210 23.28 -0.05 8.05
CA LEU A 210 22.43 0.18 9.21
C LEU A 210 21.45 -0.99 9.43
N ASP A 211 21.19 -1.31 10.70
CA ASP A 211 20.12 -2.22 11.07
C ASP A 211 18.81 -1.42 11.23
N VAL A 212 17.94 -1.49 10.24
CA VAL A 212 16.61 -0.80 10.20
C VAL A 212 15.84 -0.93 11.52
N ARG A 213 15.99 -2.06 12.23
CA ARG A 213 15.33 -2.30 13.51
C ARG A 213 15.71 -1.35 14.63
N THR A 214 16.84 -0.63 14.49
CA THR A 214 17.34 0.33 15.48
C THR A 214 17.15 1.78 15.04
N TRP A 215 16.78 2.04 13.79
CA TRP A 215 16.75 3.38 13.22
C TRP A 215 15.74 4.29 13.90
N TRP A 216 14.61 3.79 14.32
CA TRP A 216 13.63 4.58 15.06
C TRP A 216 14.24 5.27 16.30
N TYR A 217 15.21 4.61 16.94
CA TYR A 217 15.89 5.11 18.14
C TYR A 217 17.14 5.94 17.84
N THR A 218 17.79 5.71 16.72
CA THR A 218 19.17 6.21 16.48
C THR A 218 19.27 7.13 15.28
N HIS A 219 18.39 6.95 14.27
CA HIS A 219 18.45 7.66 13.00
C HIS A 219 17.02 7.93 12.49
N PHE A 220 16.22 8.63 13.30
CA PHE A 220 14.80 8.78 13.07
C PHE A 220 14.47 9.40 11.70
N ASP A 221 15.13 10.50 11.30
CA ASP A 221 14.89 11.13 10.00
C ASP A 221 15.19 10.18 8.83
N LEU A 222 16.26 9.40 8.94
CA LEU A 222 16.61 8.39 7.94
C LEU A 222 15.58 7.26 7.89
N PHE A 223 14.99 6.92 9.02
CA PHE A 223 13.93 5.92 9.10
C PHE A 223 12.63 6.41 8.45
N VAL A 224 12.30 7.68 8.63
CA VAL A 224 11.19 8.35 7.93
C VAL A 224 11.43 8.35 6.42
N ASP A 225 12.63 8.76 5.98
CA ASP A 225 12.98 8.75 4.56
C ASP A 225 12.97 7.33 3.97
N TYR A 226 13.37 6.32 4.74
CA TYR A 226 13.31 4.92 4.32
C TYR A 226 11.88 4.47 3.99
N CYS A 227 10.91 4.71 4.87
CA CYS A 227 9.49 4.40 4.64
C CYS A 227 8.93 5.18 3.44
N LEU A 228 9.28 6.46 3.32
CA LEU A 228 8.89 7.30 2.19
C LEU A 228 9.44 6.79 0.86
N VAL A 229 10.73 6.43 0.81
CA VAL A 229 11.38 5.92 -0.41
C VAL A 229 10.73 4.61 -0.86
N ASP A 230 10.46 3.68 0.07
CA ASP A 230 9.75 2.44 -0.27
C ASP A 230 8.38 2.73 -0.89
N THR A 231 7.64 3.69 -0.36
CA THR A 231 6.33 4.11 -0.86
C THR A 231 6.40 4.74 -2.25
N THR A 232 7.28 5.74 -2.44
CA THR A 232 7.41 6.47 -3.72
C THR A 232 8.05 5.61 -4.82
N GLU A 233 8.98 4.73 -4.46
CA GLU A 233 9.58 3.78 -5.38
C GLU A 233 8.55 2.73 -5.83
N LEU A 234 7.70 2.25 -4.93
CA LEU A 234 6.60 1.37 -5.26
C LEU A 234 5.66 2.00 -6.28
N ARG A 235 5.30 3.29 -6.12
CA ARG A 235 4.50 4.03 -7.10
C ARG A 235 5.21 4.06 -8.46
N LYS A 236 6.48 4.46 -8.50
CA LYS A 236 7.26 4.50 -9.76
C LYS A 236 7.30 3.14 -10.46
N ILE A 237 7.51 2.05 -9.71
CA ILE A 237 7.47 0.69 -10.24
C ILE A 237 6.11 0.40 -10.85
N CYS A 238 5.02 0.65 -10.12
CA CYS A 238 3.66 0.38 -10.59
C CYS A 238 3.30 1.19 -11.85
N GLU A 239 3.74 2.45 -11.93
CA GLU A 239 3.57 3.29 -13.11
C GLU A 239 4.35 2.75 -14.32
N MET A 240 5.63 2.38 -14.15
CA MET A 240 6.49 1.85 -15.21
C MET A 240 6.00 0.52 -15.82
N ILE A 241 5.31 -0.29 -15.03
CA ILE A 241 4.75 -1.57 -15.53
C ILE A 241 3.26 -1.48 -15.87
N ASN A 242 2.66 -0.29 -15.77
CA ASN A 242 1.22 -0.05 -15.96
C ASN A 242 0.36 -0.94 -15.05
N PHE A 243 0.71 -1.04 -13.77
CA PHE A 243 0.10 -1.98 -12.83
C PHE A 243 -1.41 -1.74 -12.65
N VAL A 244 -1.84 -0.55 -12.27
CA VAL A 244 -3.26 -0.20 -12.12
C VAL A 244 -3.97 -0.17 -13.49
N PRO A 245 -3.43 0.46 -14.54
CA PRO A 245 -4.03 0.42 -15.88
C PRO A 245 -4.29 -0.99 -16.42
N PHE A 246 -3.45 -1.96 -16.09
CA PHE A 246 -3.68 -3.36 -16.47
C PHE A 246 -4.99 -3.90 -15.87
N PHE A 247 -5.22 -3.74 -14.56
CA PHE A 247 -6.41 -4.24 -13.90
C PHE A 247 -7.68 -3.50 -14.34
N THR A 248 -7.62 -2.18 -14.51
CA THR A 248 -8.75 -1.39 -15.03
C THR A 248 -9.12 -1.80 -16.45
N THR A 249 -8.13 -2.07 -17.30
CA THR A 249 -8.36 -2.55 -18.66
C THR A 249 -9.01 -3.93 -18.67
N VAL A 250 -8.50 -4.87 -17.84
CA VAL A 250 -9.10 -6.21 -17.72
C VAL A 250 -10.54 -6.13 -17.21
N GLN A 251 -10.80 -5.28 -16.23
CA GLN A 251 -12.16 -5.01 -15.73
C GLN A 251 -13.09 -4.59 -16.87
N ARG A 252 -12.72 -3.57 -17.64
CA ARG A 252 -13.52 -3.06 -18.76
C ARG A 252 -13.74 -4.11 -19.84
N PHE A 253 -12.65 -4.81 -20.21
CA PHE A 253 -12.73 -5.80 -21.28
C PHE A 253 -13.56 -7.02 -20.91
N CYS A 254 -13.42 -7.52 -19.68
CA CYS A 254 -14.09 -8.74 -19.22
C CYS A 254 -15.47 -8.46 -18.58
N GLY A 255 -15.75 -7.21 -18.19
CA GLY A 255 -16.99 -6.84 -17.47
C GLY A 255 -17.09 -7.50 -16.10
N VAL A 256 -15.96 -7.59 -15.38
CA VAL A 256 -15.86 -8.15 -14.04
C VAL A 256 -15.44 -7.09 -13.03
N GLN A 257 -15.69 -7.34 -11.75
CA GLN A 257 -15.15 -6.45 -10.70
C GLN A 257 -13.61 -6.51 -10.67
N MET A 258 -12.97 -5.39 -10.34
CA MET A 258 -11.52 -5.29 -10.31
C MET A 258 -10.88 -6.32 -9.36
N LYS A 259 -11.51 -6.62 -8.22
CA LYS A 259 -11.09 -7.67 -7.29
C LYS A 259 -11.05 -9.08 -7.90
N SER A 260 -11.76 -9.29 -9.01
CA SER A 260 -11.87 -10.58 -9.72
C SER A 260 -10.97 -10.66 -10.96
N THR A 261 -10.30 -9.57 -11.36
CA THR A 261 -9.53 -9.50 -12.60
C THR A 261 -8.36 -10.50 -12.65
N HIS A 262 -7.78 -10.84 -11.50
CA HIS A 262 -6.73 -11.85 -11.40
C HIS A 262 -7.19 -13.26 -11.84
N ARG A 263 -8.49 -13.57 -11.73
CA ARG A 263 -9.07 -14.86 -12.15
C ARG A 263 -9.28 -14.95 -13.65
N VAL A 264 -9.43 -13.82 -14.33
CA VAL A 264 -9.67 -13.76 -15.77
C VAL A 264 -8.37 -13.90 -16.56
N THR A 265 -7.24 -13.62 -15.95
CA THR A 265 -5.92 -13.63 -16.58
C THR A 265 -5.19 -14.99 -16.48
N ASN A 266 -5.84 -16.00 -15.92
CA ASN A 266 -5.32 -17.38 -15.82
C ASN A 266 -5.94 -18.24 -16.98
#